data_0b83b13c87cfcf984e9a45282b077c0d
#
_entry.id   0b83b13c87cfcf984e9a45282b077c0d
#
_cell.length_a   1.000
_cell.length_b   1.000
_cell.length_c   1.000
_cell.angle_alpha   90.00
_cell.angle_beta   90.00
_cell.angle_gamma   90.00
#
_symmetry.space_group_name_H-M   'P 1'
#
loop_
_entity.id
_entity.type
_entity.pdbx_description
1 polymer ?
#
loop_
_entity_poly.entity_id
_entity_poly.type
_entity_poly.pdbx_seq_one_letter_code
_entity_poly.pdbx_strand_id
1 'polypeptide(L)'
;MPYIGRSTEAFGVRSRFTFLASADDTSVSGNDVNGLPLSFTDGAYVDVFLNGVRLKHNTDYVTTTANTISSLSALAANDEIEVVVFDVFSLADMVSKANGGKFEGRVDFNGGVGGSGGALTLKNTDTSDDSFPVITLQTGDTDIAQSDVLGRILFQAPDEGTGTDAITSSARIQALSEGDFSSSNNATSIEFRTATSGVVGTAAQGSKLTLQSDANLLLKDMDTADGSSPTITLQTGDTDIAQDDVLGTINFQAPDEGTGTDAILVAAGISAISEGDFSSSSNATKLSFKTGASEAASSKLELSSGGDLSVLTDGASIFFGANSEIELRHVHDDGLILKHVGTGDGKEPSLTFQAGDNDIAQDDVLGSIFFQAPDEGAGTDAVLVAAGIEAVSEGDFSASSNATKLSFKTGASEAATSKLELSSGGNLSLLTDTAEIKFGADSEVSLIHYHDNGLKLKTNATGDDTFPSLTLQTGQTDIQQDDTLGRIQFQAPDEGTGTDAILIAAEIE
;
A
#
# COMPACT_ATOMS: atom_id res chain seq x y z
N MET A 1 51.50 -57.25 7.57
CA MET A 1 50.94 -57.46 6.21
C MET A 1 49.49 -56.98 6.23
N PRO A 2 49.08 -56.10 5.39
CA PRO A 2 47.68 -55.74 5.35
C PRO A 2 46.90 -56.96 4.87
N TYR A 3 45.83 -57.31 5.54
CA TYR A 3 44.90 -58.33 5.17
C TYR A 3 44.17 -57.92 3.89
N ILE A 4 44.45 -58.62 2.77
CA ILE A 4 43.73 -58.45 1.53
C ILE A 4 42.54 -59.41 1.59
N GLY A 5 41.59 -59.15 2.47
CA GLY A 5 40.30 -59.80 2.51
C GLY A 5 39.32 -59.03 1.59
N ARG A 6 38.47 -59.70 0.83
CA ARG A 6 37.33 -59.08 0.16
C ARG A 6 36.50 -58.33 1.18
N SER A 7 36.06 -57.15 0.81
CA SER A 7 35.07 -56.39 1.57
C SER A 7 33.85 -57.29 1.88
N THR A 8 33.37 -57.27 3.11
CA THR A 8 32.20 -58.03 3.57
C THR A 8 30.89 -57.57 2.93
N GLU A 9 30.96 -56.64 1.97
CA GLU A 9 29.80 -56.03 1.33
C GLU A 9 29.36 -56.66 0.00
N ALA A 10 30.08 -57.71 -0.49
CA ALA A 10 29.72 -58.41 -1.68
C ALA A 10 28.94 -59.70 -1.34
N PHE A 11 27.65 -59.57 -1.04
CA PHE A 11 26.77 -60.72 -0.91
C PHE A 11 26.25 -61.13 -2.28
N GLY A 12 26.81 -62.25 -2.83
CA GLY A 12 26.18 -62.96 -3.96
C GLY A 12 24.98 -63.81 -3.49
N VAL A 13 23.90 -63.71 -4.23
CA VAL A 13 22.78 -64.66 -4.02
C VAL A 13 23.17 -65.98 -4.69
N ARG A 14 23.13 -67.08 -3.93
CA ARG A 14 23.34 -68.42 -4.48
C ARG A 14 21.98 -69.06 -4.75
N SER A 15 21.67 -69.29 -6.00
CA SER A 15 20.50 -70.02 -6.46
C SER A 15 20.89 -71.44 -6.88
N ARG A 16 20.02 -72.42 -6.57
CA ARG A 16 20.24 -73.81 -6.93
C ARG A 16 19.02 -74.31 -7.69
N PHE A 17 19.29 -74.93 -8.85
CA PHE A 17 18.29 -75.53 -9.72
C PHE A 17 18.64 -76.99 -9.91
N THR A 18 17.64 -77.87 -9.85
CA THR A 18 17.83 -79.32 -10.00
C THR A 18 16.99 -79.80 -11.21
N PHE A 19 17.61 -80.50 -12.15
CA PHE A 19 16.96 -81.08 -13.32
C PHE A 19 17.15 -82.59 -13.30
N LEU A 20 16.16 -83.35 -13.76
CA LEU A 20 16.28 -84.75 -14.07
C LEU A 20 16.28 -84.95 -15.59
N ALA A 21 17.32 -85.54 -16.13
CA ALA A 21 17.49 -85.72 -17.55
C ALA A 21 16.60 -86.80 -18.10
N SER A 22 16.21 -86.64 -19.36
CA SER A 22 15.73 -87.75 -20.21
C SER A 22 16.92 -88.41 -20.92
N ALA A 23 16.75 -89.64 -21.39
CA ALA A 23 17.81 -90.33 -22.10
C ALA A 23 18.23 -89.51 -23.33
N ASP A 24 19.55 -89.37 -23.54
CA ASP A 24 20.22 -88.68 -24.64
C ASP A 24 20.10 -87.12 -24.58
N ASP A 25 19.61 -86.54 -23.48
CA ASP A 25 19.66 -85.08 -23.32
C ASP A 25 21.11 -84.60 -23.33
N THR A 26 21.32 -83.50 -24.04
CA THR A 26 22.65 -82.82 -24.13
C THR A 26 22.59 -81.34 -23.63
N SER A 27 21.41 -80.91 -23.08
CA SER A 27 21.20 -79.59 -22.56
C SER A 27 20.10 -79.54 -21.54
N VAL A 28 20.13 -78.60 -20.59
CA VAL A 28 19.07 -78.30 -19.63
C VAL A 28 18.75 -76.80 -19.69
N SER A 29 17.46 -76.47 -19.65
CA SER A 29 16.92 -75.13 -19.64
C SER A 29 15.47 -75.13 -19.15
N GLY A 30 14.86 -73.96 -18.97
CA GLY A 30 13.46 -73.88 -18.48
C GLY A 30 13.32 -74.10 -17.00
N ASN A 31 12.22 -74.67 -16.57
CA ASN A 31 11.92 -74.87 -15.13
C ASN A 31 12.61 -76.15 -14.59
N ASP A 32 13.18 -76.04 -13.39
CA ASP A 32 13.74 -77.16 -12.63
C ASP A 32 12.62 -78.08 -12.10
N VAL A 33 13.00 -79.17 -11.39
CA VAL A 33 12.06 -80.12 -10.82
C VAL A 33 11.11 -79.47 -9.76
N ASN A 34 11.44 -78.27 -9.24
CA ASN A 34 10.62 -77.51 -8.30
C ASN A 34 9.79 -76.45 -9.01
N GLY A 35 9.84 -76.33 -10.33
CA GLY A 35 9.11 -75.34 -11.11
C GLY A 35 9.80 -73.99 -11.18
N LEU A 36 11.07 -73.86 -10.75
CA LEU A 36 11.84 -72.61 -10.77
C LEU A 36 12.54 -72.49 -12.13
N PRO A 37 12.36 -71.38 -12.88
CA PRO A 37 13.01 -71.17 -14.14
C PRO A 37 14.53 -70.94 -13.95
N LEU A 38 15.35 -71.68 -14.67
CA LEU A 38 16.79 -71.46 -14.68
C LEU A 38 17.09 -70.05 -15.19
N SER A 39 17.77 -69.26 -14.39
CA SER A 39 18.16 -67.91 -14.74
C SER A 39 19.56 -67.59 -14.21
N PHE A 40 20.40 -67.02 -15.07
CA PHE A 40 21.73 -66.47 -14.73
C PHE A 40 22.08 -65.31 -15.64
N THR A 41 22.75 -64.29 -15.05
CA THR A 41 23.18 -63.11 -15.81
C THR A 41 24.50 -63.30 -16.56
N ASP A 42 25.43 -64.07 -15.94
CA ASP A 42 26.72 -64.40 -16.53
C ASP A 42 27.04 -65.90 -16.33
N GLY A 43 27.21 -66.62 -17.42
CA GLY A 43 27.54 -68.03 -17.41
C GLY A 43 28.90 -68.39 -16.79
N ALA A 44 29.79 -67.43 -16.57
CA ALA A 44 31.06 -67.64 -15.86
C ALA A 44 30.89 -67.89 -14.37
N TYR A 45 29.71 -67.53 -13.78
CA TYR A 45 29.36 -67.72 -12.39
C TYR A 45 28.40 -68.86 -12.14
N VAL A 46 28.41 -69.84 -13.06
CA VAL A 46 27.52 -71.05 -12.97
C VAL A 46 28.40 -72.28 -12.76
N ASP A 47 28.17 -73.00 -11.70
CA ASP A 47 28.69 -74.33 -11.48
C ASP A 47 27.62 -75.38 -11.78
N VAL A 48 27.99 -76.41 -12.53
CA VAL A 48 27.11 -77.50 -12.92
C VAL A 48 27.66 -78.83 -12.34
N PHE A 49 26.79 -79.61 -11.82
CA PHE A 49 27.11 -80.96 -11.26
C PHE A 49 26.22 -82.01 -11.94
N LEU A 50 26.80 -83.09 -12.32
CA LEU A 50 26.10 -84.27 -12.81
C LEU A 50 26.20 -85.41 -11.75
N ASN A 51 25.09 -85.85 -11.25
CA ASN A 51 25.05 -86.87 -10.19
C ASN A 51 26.02 -86.58 -9.03
N GLY A 52 26.12 -85.30 -8.61
CA GLY A 52 26.98 -84.80 -7.56
C GLY A 52 28.46 -84.55 -7.98
N VAL A 53 28.84 -84.86 -9.21
CA VAL A 53 30.20 -84.61 -9.69
C VAL A 53 30.25 -83.26 -10.47
N ARG A 54 31.12 -82.38 -10.06
CA ARG A 54 31.26 -81.07 -10.72
C ARG A 54 31.81 -81.18 -12.14
N LEU A 55 31.14 -80.62 -13.07
CA LEU A 55 31.51 -80.51 -14.46
C LEU A 55 32.41 -79.27 -14.68
N LYS A 56 33.27 -79.35 -15.69
CA LYS A 56 34.20 -78.25 -16.04
C LYS A 56 33.63 -77.38 -17.12
N HIS A 57 33.42 -76.11 -16.84
CA HIS A 57 32.94 -75.09 -17.81
C HIS A 57 33.86 -74.99 -19.03
N ASN A 58 33.28 -74.85 -20.23
CA ASN A 58 33.95 -74.82 -21.52
C ASN A 58 34.67 -76.15 -21.92
N THR A 59 34.45 -77.24 -21.14
CA THR A 59 34.97 -78.57 -21.45
C THR A 59 33.83 -79.60 -21.49
N ASP A 60 33.05 -79.66 -20.38
CA ASP A 60 31.98 -80.59 -20.19
C ASP A 60 30.62 -79.98 -20.43
N TYR A 61 30.51 -78.65 -20.37
CA TYR A 61 29.32 -77.87 -20.66
C TYR A 61 29.68 -76.44 -21.10
N VAL A 62 28.74 -75.75 -21.79
CA VAL A 62 28.85 -74.34 -22.14
C VAL A 62 27.55 -73.62 -21.72
N THR A 63 27.70 -72.29 -21.50
CA THR A 63 26.63 -71.36 -21.09
C THR A 63 26.48 -70.22 -22.12
N THR A 64 26.76 -70.49 -23.38
CA THR A 64 26.74 -69.46 -24.45
C THR A 64 25.33 -69.05 -24.87
N THR A 65 24.30 -69.87 -24.53
CA THR A 65 22.89 -69.51 -24.69
C THR A 65 22.32 -69.07 -23.36
N ALA A 66 21.63 -67.95 -23.32
CA ALA A 66 21.03 -67.40 -22.09
C ALA A 66 20.17 -68.46 -21.37
N ASN A 67 20.36 -68.57 -20.07
CA ASN A 67 19.62 -69.46 -19.19
C ASN A 67 19.58 -70.93 -19.66
N THR A 68 20.67 -71.36 -20.30
CA THR A 68 20.78 -72.75 -20.85
C THR A 68 22.16 -73.31 -20.57
N ILE A 69 22.22 -74.51 -20.01
CA ILE A 69 23.42 -75.34 -19.94
C ILE A 69 23.39 -76.29 -21.11
N SER A 70 24.36 -76.18 -21.99
CA SER A 70 24.41 -77.02 -23.21
C SER A 70 25.76 -77.67 -23.41
N SER A 71 25.88 -78.49 -24.51
CA SER A 71 27.07 -79.28 -24.77
C SER A 71 27.43 -80.31 -23.70
N LEU A 72 26.46 -80.78 -22.93
CA LEU A 72 26.63 -81.90 -22.06
C LEU A 72 26.85 -83.19 -22.86
N SER A 73 27.64 -84.12 -22.36
CA SER A 73 27.60 -85.50 -22.86
C SER A 73 26.21 -86.08 -22.77
N ALA A 74 25.83 -86.95 -23.73
CA ALA A 74 24.49 -87.58 -23.69
C ALA A 74 24.20 -88.21 -22.31
N LEU A 75 23.12 -87.70 -21.64
CA LEU A 75 22.74 -88.04 -20.32
C LEU A 75 21.90 -89.32 -20.29
N ALA A 76 21.98 -90.08 -19.22
CA ALA A 76 21.07 -91.20 -19.00
C ALA A 76 19.73 -90.72 -18.44
N ALA A 77 18.67 -91.46 -18.64
CA ALA A 77 17.37 -91.16 -18.03
C ALA A 77 17.48 -91.14 -16.47
N ASN A 78 16.99 -90.08 -15.88
CA ASN A 78 17.06 -89.76 -14.42
C ASN A 78 18.46 -89.37 -13.90
N ASP A 79 19.42 -89.03 -14.78
CA ASP A 79 20.61 -88.29 -14.30
C ASP A 79 20.17 -87.00 -13.69
N GLU A 80 20.75 -86.67 -12.52
CA GLU A 80 20.50 -85.41 -11.81
C GLU A 80 21.51 -84.35 -12.23
N ILE A 81 21.02 -83.26 -12.78
CA ILE A 81 21.85 -82.07 -13.08
C ILE A 81 21.51 -80.99 -12.06
N GLU A 82 22.45 -80.64 -11.24
CA GLU A 82 22.37 -79.51 -10.30
C GLU A 82 23.12 -78.34 -10.88
N VAL A 83 22.43 -77.21 -11.03
CA VAL A 83 22.99 -75.92 -11.51
C VAL A 83 23.01 -74.96 -10.34
N VAL A 84 24.21 -74.51 -9.97
CA VAL A 84 24.40 -73.51 -8.91
C VAL A 84 24.82 -72.19 -9.56
N VAL A 85 24.01 -71.19 -9.40
CA VAL A 85 24.24 -69.86 -9.96
C VAL A 85 24.64 -68.92 -8.82
N PHE A 86 25.72 -68.16 -9.04
CA PHE A 86 26.14 -67.10 -8.12
C PHE A 86 25.89 -65.74 -8.81
N ASP A 87 24.78 -65.09 -8.46
CA ASP A 87 24.49 -63.76 -8.93
C ASP A 87 25.29 -62.74 -8.12
N VAL A 88 26.06 -61.97 -8.79
CA VAL A 88 26.83 -60.87 -8.20
C VAL A 88 25.95 -59.63 -8.27
N PHE A 89 25.51 -59.13 -7.14
CA PHE A 89 24.94 -57.77 -7.07
C PHE A 89 25.97 -56.76 -7.57
N SER A 90 25.69 -56.09 -8.63
CA SER A 90 26.40 -54.88 -9.01
C SER A 90 26.05 -53.79 -8.00
N LEU A 91 26.99 -53.46 -7.13
CA LEU A 91 26.84 -52.39 -6.10
C LEU A 91 26.88 -50.95 -6.71
N ALA A 92 26.78 -50.83 -8.04
CA ALA A 92 27.05 -49.56 -8.72
C ALA A 92 26.11 -48.41 -8.31
N ASP A 93 24.89 -48.70 -7.77
CA ASP A 93 23.87 -47.66 -7.49
C ASP A 93 23.30 -47.72 -6.08
N MET A 94 23.99 -48.38 -5.13
CA MET A 94 23.55 -48.43 -3.74
C MET A 94 24.30 -47.43 -2.88
N VAL A 95 23.55 -46.47 -2.26
CA VAL A 95 24.09 -45.56 -1.26
C VAL A 95 24.08 -46.23 0.10
N SER A 96 25.23 -46.28 0.78
CA SER A 96 25.39 -46.89 2.09
C SER A 96 24.53 -46.20 3.16
N LYS A 97 23.73 -46.98 3.91
CA LYS A 97 22.97 -46.43 5.04
C LYS A 97 23.89 -45.85 6.14
N ALA A 98 25.09 -46.41 6.32
CA ALA A 98 26.01 -46.04 7.39
C ALA A 98 26.97 -44.88 7.00
N ASN A 99 27.43 -44.87 5.72
CA ASN A 99 28.52 -43.97 5.29
C ASN A 99 28.07 -42.88 4.31
N GLY A 100 26.76 -42.85 3.97
CA GLY A 100 26.27 -41.97 2.93
C GLY A 100 26.78 -42.35 1.54
N GLY A 101 26.52 -41.56 0.55
CA GLY A 101 26.96 -41.77 -0.82
C GLY A 101 26.41 -40.71 -1.77
N LYS A 102 26.86 -40.78 -3.03
CA LYS A 102 26.50 -39.85 -4.09
C LYS A 102 25.79 -40.61 -5.22
N PHE A 103 24.66 -40.11 -5.67
CA PHE A 103 24.05 -40.53 -6.92
C PHE A 103 24.56 -39.64 -8.06
N GLU A 104 25.15 -40.22 -9.05
CA GLU A 104 25.70 -39.51 -10.23
C GLU A 104 24.63 -39.22 -11.28
N GLY A 105 23.50 -39.93 -11.22
CA GLY A 105 22.37 -39.79 -12.12
C GLY A 105 21.12 -39.22 -11.48
N ARG A 106 20.06 -39.09 -12.28
CA ARG A 106 18.74 -38.65 -11.80
C ARG A 106 18.16 -39.69 -10.84
N VAL A 107 17.64 -39.19 -9.72
CA VAL A 107 16.87 -40.01 -8.76
C VAL A 107 15.41 -39.59 -8.81
N ASP A 108 14.55 -40.54 -9.14
CA ASP A 108 13.09 -40.35 -9.12
C ASP A 108 12.49 -40.98 -7.87
N PHE A 109 11.84 -40.19 -7.04
CA PHE A 109 11.05 -40.66 -5.89
C PHE A 109 9.63 -40.92 -6.39
N ASN A 110 9.33 -42.18 -6.77
CA ASN A 110 8.02 -42.54 -7.31
C ASN A 110 7.16 -43.16 -6.21
N GLY A 111 6.05 -42.52 -5.85
CA GLY A 111 5.10 -43.03 -4.86
C GLY A 111 4.23 -44.13 -5.47
N GLY A 112 4.14 -45.28 -4.76
CA GLY A 112 3.30 -46.40 -5.16
C GLY A 112 1.80 -46.12 -5.08
N VAL A 113 1.00 -46.98 -5.74
CA VAL A 113 -0.45 -46.97 -5.76
C VAL A 113 -1.00 -47.20 -4.35
N GLY A 114 -1.64 -46.22 -3.73
CA GLY A 114 -2.29 -46.47 -2.43
C GLY A 114 -2.31 -45.30 -1.44
N GLY A 115 -2.53 -44.09 -1.88
CA GLY A 115 -3.12 -43.05 -1.04
C GLY A 115 -2.17 -42.20 -0.17
N SER A 116 -0.87 -42.47 -0.15
CA SER A 116 0.11 -41.54 0.46
C SER A 116 1.22 -41.32 -0.54
N GLY A 117 1.24 -40.14 -1.16
CA GLY A 117 2.23 -39.78 -2.18
C GLY A 117 3.67 -40.01 -1.70
N GLY A 118 4.59 -40.28 -2.64
CA GLY A 118 6.01 -40.36 -2.35
C GLY A 118 6.49 -39.10 -1.64
N ALA A 119 7.08 -39.25 -0.46
CA ALA A 119 7.61 -38.15 0.32
C ALA A 119 9.13 -38.20 0.36
N LEU A 120 9.79 -37.08 0.12
CA LEU A 120 11.17 -36.87 0.47
C LEU A 120 11.23 -36.27 1.86
N THR A 121 11.67 -37.03 2.87
CA THR A 121 11.91 -36.51 4.21
C THR A 121 13.42 -36.38 4.43
N LEU A 122 13.86 -35.15 4.64
CA LEU A 122 15.21 -34.86 5.10
C LEU A 122 15.17 -34.62 6.61
N LYS A 123 15.80 -35.46 7.38
CA LYS A 123 15.80 -35.37 8.85
C LYS A 123 17.23 -35.40 9.37
N ASN A 124 17.64 -34.37 10.08
CA ASN A 124 18.79 -34.45 10.97
C ASN A 124 18.34 -35.08 12.28
N THR A 125 19.05 -36.08 12.77
CA THR A 125 18.75 -36.78 14.04
C THR A 125 19.62 -36.32 15.18
N ASP A 126 20.57 -35.40 14.93
CA ASP A 126 21.34 -34.77 15.98
C ASP A 126 20.43 -33.84 16.82
N THR A 127 20.57 -33.90 18.14
CA THR A 127 19.75 -33.15 19.10
C THR A 127 20.50 -31.94 19.67
N SER A 128 21.71 -31.64 19.17
CA SER A 128 22.46 -30.44 19.56
C SER A 128 21.81 -29.19 18.98
N ASP A 129 22.07 -28.04 19.62
CA ASP A 129 21.69 -26.73 19.07
C ASP A 129 22.31 -26.58 17.66
N ASP A 130 21.63 -25.86 16.78
CA ASP A 130 22.02 -25.64 15.38
C ASP A 130 22.00 -26.89 14.47
N SER A 131 21.35 -27.98 14.90
CA SER A 131 21.17 -29.17 14.08
C SER A 131 19.96 -29.05 13.14
N PHE A 132 20.22 -28.85 11.83
CA PHE A 132 19.17 -28.71 10.82
C PHE A 132 19.51 -29.49 9.53
N PRO A 133 18.51 -30.00 8.81
CA PRO A 133 18.70 -30.56 7.48
C PRO A 133 18.89 -29.45 6.43
N VAL A 134 19.72 -29.72 5.42
CA VAL A 134 20.01 -28.76 4.32
C VAL A 134 19.67 -29.39 2.98
N ILE A 135 19.02 -28.63 2.11
CA ILE A 135 18.95 -28.88 0.68
C ILE A 135 19.81 -27.82 -0.03
N THR A 136 20.86 -28.24 -0.69
CA THR A 136 21.68 -27.36 -1.53
C THR A 136 21.32 -27.59 -3.00
N LEU A 137 20.81 -26.55 -3.64
CA LEU A 137 20.62 -26.49 -5.09
C LEU A 137 21.78 -25.68 -5.66
N GLN A 138 22.68 -26.33 -6.38
CA GLN A 138 23.89 -25.72 -6.91
C GLN A 138 23.94 -25.93 -8.43
N THR A 139 24.10 -24.83 -9.18
CA THR A 139 24.35 -24.92 -10.62
C THR A 139 25.77 -25.45 -10.87
N GLY A 140 25.93 -26.08 -12.04
CA GLY A 140 27.26 -26.45 -12.54
C GLY A 140 27.96 -25.37 -13.36
N ASP A 141 27.29 -24.22 -13.54
CA ASP A 141 27.86 -23.07 -14.23
C ASP A 141 28.99 -22.47 -13.42
N THR A 142 30.10 -22.19 -14.06
CA THR A 142 31.31 -21.61 -13.43
C THR A 142 31.53 -20.13 -13.78
N ASP A 143 30.62 -19.55 -14.59
CA ASP A 143 30.65 -18.15 -15.03
C ASP A 143 29.26 -17.52 -14.79
N ILE A 144 28.94 -17.30 -13.52
CA ILE A 144 27.63 -16.77 -13.14
C ILE A 144 27.54 -15.29 -13.54
N ALA A 145 26.74 -15.03 -14.58
CA ALA A 145 26.42 -13.71 -15.08
C ALA A 145 25.07 -13.21 -14.53
N GLN A 146 24.75 -11.95 -14.83
CA GLN A 146 23.44 -11.38 -14.45
C GLN A 146 22.29 -12.20 -15.03
N SER A 147 21.29 -12.50 -14.21
CA SER A 147 20.08 -13.27 -14.53
C SER A 147 20.28 -14.79 -14.66
N ASP A 148 21.42 -15.33 -14.27
CA ASP A 148 21.61 -16.78 -14.20
C ASP A 148 20.85 -17.39 -13.03
N VAL A 149 20.29 -18.58 -13.26
CA VAL A 149 19.53 -19.32 -12.25
C VAL A 149 20.46 -20.22 -11.46
N LEU A 150 20.60 -19.97 -10.16
CA LEU A 150 21.43 -20.77 -9.26
C LEU A 150 20.77 -22.09 -8.87
N GLY A 151 19.44 -22.09 -8.77
CA GLY A 151 18.65 -23.26 -8.44
C GLY A 151 17.16 -22.95 -8.44
N ARG A 152 16.32 -24.00 -8.59
CA ARG A 152 14.86 -23.82 -8.59
C ARG A 152 14.11 -25.03 -8.03
N ILE A 153 12.94 -24.77 -7.49
CA ILE A 153 11.92 -25.75 -7.13
C ILE A 153 10.74 -25.53 -8.07
N LEU A 154 10.28 -26.56 -8.76
CA LEU A 154 9.19 -26.51 -9.72
C LEU A 154 7.95 -27.21 -9.16
N PHE A 155 6.78 -26.62 -9.39
CA PHE A 155 5.48 -27.21 -9.12
C PHE A 155 4.81 -27.45 -10.48
N GLN A 156 4.48 -28.73 -10.76
CA GLN A 156 3.99 -29.16 -12.08
C GLN A 156 2.91 -30.21 -11.89
N ALA A 157 1.82 -30.07 -12.62
CA ALA A 157 0.80 -31.11 -12.69
C ALA A 157 1.24 -32.20 -13.69
N PRO A 158 0.74 -33.44 -13.58
CA PRO A 158 0.85 -34.42 -14.63
C PRO A 158 0.03 -33.98 -15.86
N ASP A 159 0.25 -34.63 -17.01
CA ASP A 159 -0.54 -34.39 -18.20
C ASP A 159 -2.00 -34.79 -17.98
N GLU A 160 -2.92 -33.83 -18.11
CA GLU A 160 -4.37 -34.03 -17.94
C GLU A 160 -5.10 -34.34 -19.30
N GLY A 161 -4.40 -34.85 -20.27
CA GLY A 161 -4.99 -35.47 -21.46
C GLY A 161 -5.16 -34.59 -22.69
N THR A 162 -5.37 -33.28 -22.60
CA THR A 162 -5.46 -32.40 -23.79
C THR A 162 -4.97 -30.99 -23.51
N GLY A 163 -3.78 -30.68 -23.99
CA GLY A 163 -3.23 -29.34 -24.01
C GLY A 163 -1.78 -29.29 -23.56
N THR A 164 -1.03 -28.35 -24.10
CA THR A 164 0.39 -28.17 -23.80
C THR A 164 0.65 -27.46 -22.51
N ASP A 165 -0.34 -26.74 -21.95
CA ASP A 165 -0.21 -25.98 -20.70
C ASP A 165 -0.16 -26.89 -19.47
N ALA A 166 -0.90 -28.00 -19.47
CA ALA A 166 -0.99 -28.91 -18.34
C ALA A 166 0.35 -29.55 -17.98
N ILE A 167 1.22 -29.78 -18.96
CA ILE A 167 2.54 -30.42 -18.78
C ILE A 167 3.66 -29.42 -18.45
N THR A 168 3.39 -28.11 -18.41
CA THR A 168 4.39 -27.12 -18.04
C THR A 168 4.36 -26.82 -16.54
N SER A 169 5.49 -26.38 -15.99
CA SER A 169 5.50 -25.99 -14.57
C SER A 169 4.58 -24.79 -14.36
N SER A 170 3.62 -24.90 -13.44
CA SER A 170 2.64 -23.88 -13.15
C SER A 170 3.13 -22.85 -12.10
N ALA A 171 4.08 -23.24 -11.25
CA ALA A 171 4.70 -22.33 -10.30
C ALA A 171 6.16 -22.73 -10.03
N ARG A 172 6.95 -21.80 -9.54
CA ARG A 172 8.33 -22.07 -9.12
C ARG A 172 8.85 -21.09 -8.08
N ILE A 173 9.80 -21.56 -7.29
CA ILE A 173 10.68 -20.74 -6.46
C ILE A 173 12.08 -20.88 -7.03
N GLN A 174 12.78 -19.77 -7.28
CA GLN A 174 14.12 -19.80 -7.83
C GLN A 174 15.03 -18.73 -7.22
N ALA A 175 16.33 -19.01 -7.19
CA ALA A 175 17.37 -18.04 -6.89
C ALA A 175 17.97 -17.54 -8.21
N LEU A 176 18.09 -16.23 -8.38
CA LEU A 176 18.56 -15.57 -9.59
C LEU A 176 19.68 -14.59 -9.25
N SER A 177 20.79 -14.63 -9.97
CA SER A 177 21.88 -13.67 -9.81
C SER A 177 21.43 -12.27 -10.23
N GLU A 178 21.79 -11.25 -9.46
CA GLU A 178 21.50 -9.84 -9.78
C GLU A 178 22.66 -9.18 -10.56
N GLY A 179 23.76 -9.85 -10.69
CA GLY A 179 24.94 -9.41 -11.44
C GLY A 179 25.97 -10.52 -11.56
N ASP A 180 27.07 -10.25 -12.23
CA ASP A 180 28.16 -11.19 -12.38
C ASP A 180 28.80 -11.51 -11.03
N PHE A 181 28.94 -12.79 -10.70
CA PHE A 181 29.55 -13.21 -9.44
C PHE A 181 31.06 -13.00 -9.47
N SER A 182 31.61 -12.59 -8.34
CA SER A 182 33.03 -12.34 -8.15
C SER A 182 33.44 -12.59 -6.70
N SER A 183 34.70 -12.35 -6.38
CA SER A 183 35.19 -12.41 -4.98
C SER A 183 34.50 -11.42 -4.04
N SER A 184 33.81 -10.41 -4.56
CA SER A 184 33.13 -9.35 -3.80
C SER A 184 31.66 -9.18 -4.12
N ASN A 185 31.11 -10.00 -5.03
CA ASN A 185 29.70 -9.91 -5.44
C ASN A 185 29.09 -11.30 -5.58
N ASN A 186 28.04 -11.57 -4.81
CA ASN A 186 27.16 -12.72 -4.93
C ASN A 186 25.68 -12.30 -4.76
N ALA A 187 25.35 -11.06 -5.16
CA ALA A 187 24.01 -10.52 -5.05
C ALA A 187 23.00 -11.42 -5.76
N THR A 188 21.97 -11.83 -5.03
CA THR A 188 21.01 -12.84 -5.46
C THR A 188 19.60 -12.46 -5.03
N SER A 189 18.63 -12.56 -5.91
CA SER A 189 17.22 -12.45 -5.60
C SER A 189 16.57 -13.83 -5.45
N ILE A 190 15.54 -13.89 -4.59
CA ILE A 190 14.61 -15.02 -4.52
C ILE A 190 13.31 -14.62 -5.20
N GLU A 191 12.88 -15.40 -6.18
CA GLU A 191 11.68 -15.13 -6.94
C GLU A 191 10.62 -16.20 -6.75
N PHE A 192 9.38 -15.76 -6.57
CA PHE A 192 8.17 -16.58 -6.60
C PHE A 192 7.41 -16.27 -7.89
N ARG A 193 7.23 -17.29 -8.71
CA ARG A 193 6.59 -17.16 -10.01
C ARG A 193 5.39 -18.09 -10.12
N THR A 194 4.31 -17.59 -10.68
CA THR A 194 3.09 -18.36 -10.97
C THR A 194 2.65 -18.10 -12.40
N ALA A 195 2.07 -19.11 -13.05
CA ALA A 195 1.52 -18.99 -14.38
C ALA A 195 0.11 -18.37 -14.34
N THR A 196 -0.26 -17.67 -15.40
CA THR A 196 -1.64 -17.27 -15.69
C THR A 196 -2.24 -18.24 -16.72
N SER A 197 -3.57 -18.43 -16.69
CA SER A 197 -4.27 -19.27 -17.67
C SER A 197 -4.10 -18.73 -19.09
N GLY A 198 -3.92 -19.63 -20.06
CA GLY A 198 -3.88 -19.31 -21.49
C GLY A 198 -2.52 -18.87 -22.04
N VAL A 199 -1.45 -18.96 -21.27
CA VAL A 199 -0.10 -18.61 -21.76
C VAL A 199 0.83 -19.82 -21.66
N VAL A 200 1.28 -20.31 -22.80
CA VAL A 200 2.09 -21.53 -22.94
C VAL A 200 3.58 -21.24 -22.69
N GLY A 201 4.21 -22.06 -21.86
CA GLY A 201 5.67 -22.10 -21.71
C GLY A 201 6.22 -21.30 -20.52
N THR A 202 7.53 -21.44 -20.30
CA THR A 202 8.25 -20.84 -19.15
C THR A 202 8.28 -19.31 -19.16
N ALA A 203 8.04 -18.68 -20.31
CA ALA A 203 7.94 -17.23 -20.46
C ALA A 203 6.68 -16.65 -19.81
N ALA A 204 5.63 -17.46 -19.64
CA ALA A 204 4.37 -17.08 -19.01
C ALA A 204 4.46 -16.89 -17.50
N GLN A 205 5.53 -17.38 -16.88
CA GLN A 205 5.74 -17.30 -15.44
C GLN A 205 6.63 -16.10 -15.11
N GLY A 206 6.07 -14.90 -15.19
CA GLY A 206 6.76 -13.72 -14.71
C GLY A 206 6.98 -13.77 -13.19
N SER A 207 7.99 -13.06 -12.70
CA SER A 207 8.21 -12.90 -11.27
C SER A 207 7.07 -12.09 -10.66
N LYS A 208 6.28 -12.69 -9.76
CA LYS A 208 5.16 -12.03 -9.06
C LYS A 208 5.62 -11.41 -7.75
N LEU A 209 6.53 -12.08 -7.06
CA LEU A 209 7.12 -11.61 -5.83
C LEU A 209 8.62 -11.85 -5.89
N THR A 210 9.41 -10.81 -5.66
CA THR A 210 10.87 -10.86 -5.65
C THR A 210 11.39 -10.24 -4.36
N LEU A 211 12.23 -10.96 -3.65
CA LEU A 211 13.08 -10.43 -2.58
C LEU A 211 14.49 -10.23 -3.15
N GLN A 212 14.90 -8.98 -3.25
CA GLN A 212 16.21 -8.59 -3.80
C GLN A 212 17.30 -8.61 -2.73
N SER A 213 18.56 -8.63 -3.15
CA SER A 213 19.72 -8.66 -2.26
C SER A 213 19.85 -7.43 -1.35
N ASP A 214 19.28 -6.30 -1.74
CA ASP A 214 19.19 -5.06 -0.98
C ASP A 214 17.96 -4.97 -0.06
N ALA A 215 17.29 -6.10 0.17
CA ALA A 215 16.07 -6.25 0.97
C ALA A 215 14.81 -5.57 0.40
N ASN A 216 14.82 -5.14 -0.86
CA ASN A 216 13.62 -4.66 -1.52
C ASN A 216 12.65 -5.81 -1.81
N LEU A 217 11.38 -5.62 -1.49
CA LEU A 217 10.29 -6.53 -1.82
C LEU A 217 9.51 -5.96 -3.01
N LEU A 218 9.62 -6.59 -4.16
CA LEU A 218 8.88 -6.21 -5.37
C LEU A 218 7.69 -7.15 -5.58
N LEU A 219 6.48 -6.60 -5.54
CA LEU A 219 5.25 -7.25 -5.97
C LEU A 219 4.86 -6.66 -7.34
N LYS A 220 4.80 -7.52 -8.38
CA LYS A 220 4.57 -7.08 -9.76
C LYS A 220 3.47 -7.89 -10.43
N ASP A 221 2.48 -7.21 -10.99
CA ASP A 221 1.60 -7.81 -11.98
C ASP A 221 2.31 -7.81 -13.33
N MET A 222 2.31 -8.97 -13.99
CA MET A 222 2.94 -9.16 -15.30
C MET A 222 1.97 -9.01 -16.47
N ASP A 223 0.67 -8.86 -16.18
CA ASP A 223 -0.30 -8.53 -17.20
C ASP A 223 -0.09 -7.08 -17.66
N THR A 224 -0.08 -6.87 -18.97
CA THR A 224 0.09 -5.53 -19.59
C THR A 224 -1.24 -4.94 -20.04
N ALA A 225 -2.36 -5.61 -19.77
CA ALA A 225 -3.68 -5.09 -20.09
C ALA A 225 -3.99 -3.85 -19.26
N ASP A 226 -4.81 -2.97 -19.82
CA ASP A 226 -5.30 -1.80 -19.09
C ASP A 226 -6.09 -2.24 -17.84
N GLY A 227 -5.78 -1.63 -16.69
CA GLY A 227 -6.37 -1.95 -15.40
C GLY A 227 -5.65 -3.06 -14.60
N SER A 228 -4.57 -3.66 -15.12
CA SER A 228 -3.76 -4.63 -14.37
C SER A 228 -2.99 -3.96 -13.25
N SER A 229 -3.13 -4.46 -12.01
CA SER A 229 -2.44 -3.91 -10.84
C SER A 229 -2.17 -4.97 -9.77
N PRO A 230 -0.99 -4.98 -9.15
CA PRO A 230 -0.74 -5.83 -7.99
C PRO A 230 -1.51 -5.34 -6.78
N THR A 231 -1.98 -6.26 -5.94
CA THR A 231 -2.74 -5.95 -4.73
C THR A 231 -2.10 -6.62 -3.52
N ILE A 232 -2.00 -5.88 -2.42
CA ILE A 232 -1.70 -6.43 -1.09
C ILE A 232 -2.98 -6.34 -0.27
N THR A 233 -3.52 -7.48 0.14
CA THR A 233 -4.68 -7.56 1.02
C THR A 233 -4.22 -7.96 2.42
N LEU A 234 -4.47 -7.10 3.38
CA LEU A 234 -4.35 -7.43 4.81
C LEU A 234 -5.75 -7.76 5.31
N GLN A 235 -5.97 -9.00 5.69
CA GLN A 235 -7.28 -9.49 6.13
C GLN A 235 -7.16 -10.11 7.52
N THR A 236 -7.95 -9.62 8.48
CA THR A 236 -8.07 -10.26 9.79
C THR A 236 -8.78 -11.62 9.68
N GLY A 237 -8.50 -12.50 10.63
CA GLY A 237 -9.24 -13.75 10.79
C GLY A 237 -10.46 -13.62 11.68
N ASP A 238 -10.74 -12.43 12.22
CA ASP A 238 -11.92 -12.15 13.03
C ASP A 238 -13.18 -12.26 12.17
N THR A 239 -14.20 -12.95 12.64
CA THR A 239 -15.48 -13.13 11.95
C THR A 239 -16.62 -12.33 12.56
N ASP A 240 -16.34 -11.52 13.60
CA ASP A 240 -17.28 -10.67 14.31
C ASP A 240 -16.70 -9.27 14.50
N ILE A 241 -16.57 -8.56 13.36
CA ILE A 241 -15.95 -7.23 13.35
C ILE A 241 -16.88 -6.23 14.04
N ALA A 242 -16.44 -5.78 15.21
CA ALA A 242 -17.10 -4.75 16.03
C ALA A 242 -16.44 -3.38 15.82
N GLN A 243 -17.02 -2.36 16.44
CA GLN A 243 -16.44 -1.01 16.44
C GLN A 243 -15.02 -1.01 17.04
N ASP A 244 -14.12 -0.26 16.41
CA ASP A 244 -12.70 -0.10 16.76
C ASP A 244 -11.81 -1.34 16.53
N ASP A 245 -12.32 -2.41 15.90
CA ASP A 245 -11.49 -3.54 15.47
C ASP A 245 -10.54 -3.16 14.35
N VAL A 246 -9.31 -3.68 14.44
CA VAL A 246 -8.25 -3.43 13.45
C VAL A 246 -8.28 -4.50 12.37
N LEU A 247 -8.55 -4.11 11.13
CA LEU A 247 -8.59 -5.02 9.98
C LEU A 247 -7.19 -5.37 9.47
N GLY A 248 -6.24 -4.45 9.60
CA GLY A 248 -4.85 -4.64 9.20
C GLY A 248 -4.00 -3.42 9.52
N THR A 249 -2.68 -3.64 9.64
CA THR A 249 -1.72 -2.60 10.01
C THR A 249 -0.41 -2.74 9.25
N ILE A 250 0.18 -1.63 8.86
CA ILE A 250 1.57 -1.51 8.39
C ILE A 250 2.33 -0.69 9.43
N ASN A 251 3.33 -1.27 10.09
CA ASN A 251 4.14 -0.61 11.11
C ASN A 251 5.53 -0.25 10.59
N PHE A 252 6.05 0.86 11.09
CA PHE A 252 7.43 1.33 10.92
C PHE A 252 8.08 1.38 12.30
N GLN A 253 9.18 0.64 12.46
CA GLN A 253 9.85 0.47 13.74
C GLN A 253 11.36 0.41 13.52
N ALA A 254 12.14 1.09 14.36
CA ALA A 254 13.59 0.97 14.37
C ALA A 254 14.02 -0.27 15.16
N PRO A 255 15.21 -0.83 14.89
CA PRO A 255 15.81 -1.79 15.80
C PRO A 255 16.18 -1.13 17.13
N ASP A 256 16.48 -1.94 18.15
CA ASP A 256 16.94 -1.44 19.43
C ASP A 256 18.28 -0.70 19.29
N GLU A 257 18.33 0.56 19.69
CA GLU A 257 19.52 1.43 19.66
C GLU A 257 20.28 1.44 21.00
N GLY A 258 20.14 0.41 21.81
CA GLY A 258 21.03 0.11 22.94
C GLY A 258 20.70 0.71 24.29
N THR A 259 19.96 1.82 24.42
CA THR A 259 19.57 2.37 25.73
C THR A 259 18.21 3.07 25.65
N GLY A 260 17.20 2.46 26.20
CA GLY A 260 15.87 3.03 26.37
C GLY A 260 14.78 2.15 25.80
N THR A 261 13.58 2.30 26.37
CA THR A 261 12.42 1.50 25.95
C THR A 261 11.71 2.10 24.75
N ASP A 262 11.89 3.37 24.45
CA ASP A 262 11.18 4.08 23.40
C ASP A 262 11.66 3.70 22.00
N ALA A 263 12.96 3.41 21.84
CA ALA A 263 13.58 3.03 20.58
C ALA A 263 12.98 1.74 19.97
N ILE A 264 12.50 0.83 20.81
CA ILE A 264 11.89 -0.44 20.37
C ILE A 264 10.37 -0.36 20.16
N LEU A 265 9.76 0.79 20.39
CA LEU A 265 8.33 0.97 20.15
C LEU A 265 8.05 1.19 18.66
N VAL A 266 6.82 0.89 18.25
CA VAL A 266 6.37 1.23 16.89
C VAL A 266 6.37 2.76 16.77
N ALA A 267 7.24 3.29 15.91
CA ALA A 267 7.44 4.72 15.72
C ALA A 267 6.35 5.36 14.84
N ALA A 268 5.85 4.62 13.86
CA ALA A 268 4.76 5.07 12.98
C ALA A 268 3.97 3.89 12.43
N GLY A 269 2.78 4.14 11.90
CA GLY A 269 1.97 3.09 11.27
C GLY A 269 0.77 3.63 10.52
N ILE A 270 0.20 2.74 9.68
CA ILE A 270 -1.08 2.96 9.01
C ILE A 270 -1.98 1.79 9.37
N SER A 271 -3.18 2.07 9.87
CA SER A 271 -4.15 1.02 10.24
C SER A 271 -5.51 1.28 9.60
N ALA A 272 -6.17 0.20 9.18
CA ALA A 272 -7.59 0.23 8.84
C ALA A 272 -8.37 -0.23 10.07
N ILE A 273 -9.31 0.60 10.53
CA ILE A 273 -10.05 0.40 11.80
C ILE A 273 -11.55 0.54 11.51
N SER A 274 -12.34 -0.42 11.97
CA SER A 274 -13.79 -0.37 11.82
C SER A 274 -14.40 0.82 12.57
N GLU A 275 -15.39 1.48 11.98
CA GLU A 275 -16.15 2.56 12.63
C GLU A 275 -17.44 2.07 13.28
N GLY A 276 -17.76 0.79 13.14
CA GLY A 276 -18.92 0.14 13.74
C GLY A 276 -18.95 -1.33 13.39
N ASP A 277 -19.97 -2.04 13.85
CA ASP A 277 -20.14 -3.45 13.58
C ASP A 277 -20.35 -3.69 12.07
N PHE A 278 -19.61 -4.64 11.50
CA PHE A 278 -19.79 -5.01 10.11
C PHE A 278 -21.07 -5.83 9.91
N SER A 279 -21.71 -5.60 8.80
CA SER A 279 -22.96 -6.28 8.44
C SER A 279 -23.08 -6.42 6.92
N SER A 280 -24.18 -7.00 6.45
CA SER A 280 -24.48 -7.08 5.02
C SER A 280 -24.63 -5.72 4.32
N SER A 281 -24.79 -4.64 5.09
CA SER A 281 -25.01 -3.27 4.59
C SER A 281 -24.00 -2.26 5.11
N SER A 282 -23.04 -2.66 5.95
CA SER A 282 -22.03 -1.77 6.54
C SER A 282 -20.69 -2.45 6.61
N ASN A 283 -19.67 -1.80 6.07
CA ASN A 283 -18.25 -2.07 6.25
C ASN A 283 -17.51 -0.76 6.51
N ALA A 284 -18.15 0.18 7.22
CA ALA A 284 -17.59 1.48 7.53
C ALA A 284 -16.22 1.35 8.22
N THR A 285 -15.20 1.93 7.61
CA THR A 285 -13.80 1.79 8.03
C THR A 285 -13.07 3.10 7.88
N LYS A 286 -12.30 3.49 8.89
CA LYS A 286 -11.38 4.63 8.82
C LYS A 286 -9.95 4.16 8.57
N LEU A 287 -9.17 4.97 7.87
CA LEU A 287 -7.73 4.87 7.80
C LEU A 287 -7.11 5.79 8.86
N SER A 288 -6.25 5.22 9.71
CA SER A 288 -5.55 5.95 10.77
C SER A 288 -4.06 5.98 10.49
N PHE A 289 -3.49 7.19 10.43
CA PHE A 289 -2.05 7.44 10.34
C PHE A 289 -1.51 7.77 11.72
N LYS A 290 -0.56 6.96 12.17
CA LYS A 290 -0.02 6.97 13.53
C LYS A 290 1.43 7.41 13.54
N THR A 291 1.80 8.26 14.49
CA THR A 291 3.20 8.61 14.79
C THR A 291 3.40 8.71 16.28
N GLY A 292 4.61 8.41 16.75
CA GLY A 292 5.06 8.57 18.13
C GLY A 292 6.16 9.60 18.22
N ALA A 293 6.38 10.16 19.41
CA ALA A 293 7.51 11.02 19.74
C ALA A 293 8.46 10.32 20.71
N SER A 294 7.94 9.94 21.89
CA SER A 294 8.63 9.16 22.91
C SER A 294 7.74 8.06 23.50
N GLU A 295 6.65 7.76 22.84
CA GLU A 295 5.70 6.69 23.16
C GLU A 295 5.38 5.88 21.90
N ALA A 296 4.66 4.78 22.07
CA ALA A 296 4.14 4.02 20.92
C ALA A 296 3.26 4.93 20.03
N ALA A 297 3.37 4.76 18.73
CA ALA A 297 2.66 5.54 17.73
C ALA A 297 1.14 5.53 17.99
N SER A 298 0.57 6.72 18.10
CA SER A 298 -0.87 6.97 18.25
C SER A 298 -1.43 7.68 17.02
N SER A 299 -2.75 7.57 16.80
CA SER A 299 -3.44 8.22 15.68
C SER A 299 -3.25 9.75 15.76
N LYS A 300 -2.79 10.35 14.66
CA LYS A 300 -2.62 11.80 14.49
C LYS A 300 -3.48 12.35 13.37
N LEU A 301 -3.75 11.53 12.36
CA LEU A 301 -4.57 11.88 11.19
C LEU A 301 -5.46 10.69 10.85
N GLU A 302 -6.76 10.94 10.62
CA GLU A 302 -7.71 9.91 10.22
C GLU A 302 -8.54 10.36 9.03
N LEU A 303 -8.85 9.41 8.13
CA LEU A 303 -9.82 9.55 7.06
C LEU A 303 -10.98 8.59 7.34
N SER A 304 -12.16 9.15 7.61
CA SER A 304 -13.37 8.38 7.90
C SER A 304 -13.98 7.74 6.65
N SER A 305 -14.88 6.78 6.83
CA SER A 305 -15.70 6.21 5.74
C SER A 305 -16.62 7.25 5.08
N GLY A 306 -16.96 8.32 5.80
CA GLY A 306 -17.71 9.46 5.28
C GLY A 306 -16.90 10.41 4.42
N GLY A 307 -15.58 10.25 4.39
CA GLY A 307 -14.64 11.13 3.67
C GLY A 307 -14.12 12.31 4.50
N ASP A 308 -14.38 12.35 5.81
CA ASP A 308 -13.87 13.40 6.69
C ASP A 308 -12.40 13.17 7.02
N LEU A 309 -11.60 14.22 6.92
CA LEU A 309 -10.19 14.22 7.32
C LEU A 309 -10.03 14.89 8.68
N SER A 310 -9.63 14.13 9.68
CA SER A 310 -9.47 14.59 11.07
C SER A 310 -8.00 14.69 11.46
N VAL A 311 -7.57 15.87 11.90
CA VAL A 311 -6.26 16.10 12.52
C VAL A 311 -6.47 16.11 14.05
N LEU A 312 -5.98 15.08 14.73
CA LEU A 312 -6.40 14.72 16.11
C LEU A 312 -5.60 15.38 17.21
N THR A 313 -4.55 16.14 16.90
CA THR A 313 -3.69 16.73 17.93
C THR A 313 -4.03 18.21 18.15
N ASP A 314 -4.25 18.61 19.40
CA ASP A 314 -4.38 20.02 19.76
C ASP A 314 -3.14 20.81 19.37
N GLY A 315 -3.35 21.99 18.82
CA GLY A 315 -2.27 22.81 18.29
C GLY A 315 -1.66 22.29 16.98
N ALA A 316 -2.26 21.28 16.35
CA ALA A 316 -1.79 20.77 15.07
C ALA A 316 -1.85 21.85 13.98
N SER A 317 -0.92 21.77 13.06
CA SER A 317 -0.79 22.69 11.92
C SER A 317 -0.76 21.95 10.60
N ILE A 318 -1.40 22.54 9.61
CA ILE A 318 -1.25 22.18 8.20
C ILE A 318 -0.40 23.26 7.54
N PHE A 319 0.74 22.87 6.99
CA PHE A 319 1.66 23.78 6.34
C PHE A 319 1.53 23.71 4.81
N PHE A 320 1.65 24.85 4.16
CA PHE A 320 1.64 24.99 2.70
C PHE A 320 2.93 25.65 2.22
N GLY A 321 3.40 25.22 1.04
CA GLY A 321 4.62 25.69 0.41
C GLY A 321 5.85 24.84 0.75
N ALA A 322 6.86 24.86 -0.14
CA ALA A 322 8.08 24.06 0.02
C ALA A 322 8.89 24.41 1.28
N ASN A 323 8.77 25.67 1.76
CA ASN A 323 9.42 26.14 2.99
C ASN A 323 8.42 26.30 4.15
N SER A 324 7.22 25.70 4.04
CA SER A 324 6.16 25.80 5.06
C SER A 324 5.80 27.27 5.40
N GLU A 325 5.69 28.13 4.38
CA GLU A 325 5.51 29.58 4.56
C GLU A 325 4.15 29.94 5.14
N ILE A 326 3.10 29.17 4.80
CA ILE A 326 1.74 29.39 5.29
C ILE A 326 1.35 28.27 6.21
N GLU A 327 0.84 28.61 7.36
CA GLU A 327 0.36 27.70 8.41
C GLU A 327 -1.14 27.92 8.66
N LEU A 328 -1.93 26.84 8.59
CA LEU A 328 -3.28 26.80 9.15
C LEU A 328 -3.21 25.98 10.43
N ARG A 329 -3.40 26.62 11.58
CA ARG A 329 -3.21 26.02 12.90
C ARG A 329 -4.49 25.97 13.71
N HIS A 330 -4.77 24.83 14.32
CA HIS A 330 -5.78 24.70 15.36
C HIS A 330 -5.31 25.40 16.64
N VAL A 331 -6.17 26.23 17.21
CA VAL A 331 -5.99 26.80 18.57
C VAL A 331 -7.05 26.18 19.47
N HIS A 332 -6.60 25.46 20.48
CA HIS A 332 -7.46 24.74 21.39
C HIS A 332 -8.57 25.68 21.95
N ASP A 333 -9.82 25.24 21.82
CA ASP A 333 -11.04 25.94 22.21
C ASP A 333 -11.32 27.29 21.50
N ASP A 334 -10.38 27.81 20.66
CA ASP A 334 -10.51 29.13 20.06
C ASP A 334 -10.76 29.13 18.53
N GLY A 335 -10.34 28.11 17.81
CA GLY A 335 -10.58 28.02 16.36
C GLY A 335 -9.32 27.85 15.50
N LEU A 336 -9.22 28.58 14.38
CA LEU A 336 -8.16 28.46 13.40
C LEU A 336 -7.40 29.76 13.21
N ILE A 337 -6.07 29.68 13.15
CA ILE A 337 -5.19 30.78 12.75
C ILE A 337 -4.59 30.50 11.38
N LEU A 338 -4.78 31.44 10.45
CA LEU A 338 -4.01 31.52 9.21
C LEU A 338 -2.81 32.44 9.43
N LYS A 339 -1.59 31.94 9.25
CA LYS A 339 -0.36 32.68 9.56
C LYS A 339 0.68 32.50 8.46
N HIS A 340 1.40 33.57 8.13
CA HIS A 340 2.68 33.49 7.42
C HIS A 340 3.80 33.22 8.44
N VAL A 341 4.59 32.17 8.28
CA VAL A 341 5.62 31.73 9.24
C VAL A 341 6.87 32.62 9.19
N GLY A 342 7.18 33.19 8.02
CA GLY A 342 8.33 34.10 7.84
C GLY A 342 8.20 35.40 8.64
N THR A 343 9.34 35.99 9.09
CA THR A 343 9.40 37.16 9.98
C THR A 343 9.91 38.42 9.30
N GLY A 344 10.13 38.44 7.99
CA GLY A 344 10.57 39.63 7.23
C GLY A 344 9.41 40.49 6.79
N ASP A 345 9.74 41.69 6.25
CA ASP A 345 8.76 42.59 5.63
C ASP A 345 8.06 41.88 4.43
N GLY A 346 6.79 42.21 4.20
CA GLY A 346 5.99 41.63 3.11
C GLY A 346 5.63 40.17 3.35
N LYS A 347 5.48 39.75 4.61
CA LYS A 347 5.15 38.40 5.03
C LYS A 347 3.76 38.30 5.69
N GLU A 348 2.77 38.85 5.03
CA GLU A 348 1.39 38.84 5.46
C GLU A 348 0.66 37.61 4.88
N PRO A 349 -0.13 36.88 5.70
CA PRO A 349 -1.05 35.87 5.15
C PRO A 349 -2.21 36.56 4.43
N SER A 350 -2.67 36.01 3.34
CA SER A 350 -3.86 36.46 2.63
C SER A 350 -4.85 35.35 2.46
N LEU A 351 -6.15 35.67 2.57
CA LEU A 351 -7.25 34.79 2.18
C LEU A 351 -7.98 35.45 1.01
N THR A 352 -7.92 34.83 -0.15
CA THR A 352 -8.57 35.34 -1.36
C THR A 352 -9.78 34.49 -1.69
N PHE A 353 -10.94 35.15 -1.77
CA PHE A 353 -12.15 34.58 -2.37
C PHE A 353 -12.19 34.99 -3.84
N GLN A 354 -12.22 34.03 -4.73
CA GLN A 354 -12.27 34.25 -6.17
C GLN A 354 -13.47 33.52 -6.76
N ALA A 355 -14.39 34.29 -7.38
CA ALA A 355 -15.51 33.67 -8.09
C ALA A 355 -15.02 32.83 -9.28
N GLY A 356 -15.70 31.75 -9.56
CA GLY A 356 -15.46 30.92 -10.75
C GLY A 356 -16.17 31.42 -12.00
N ASP A 357 -17.03 32.46 -11.84
CA ASP A 357 -17.72 33.10 -12.94
C ASP A 357 -16.72 33.90 -13.79
N ASN A 358 -16.79 33.75 -15.11
CA ASN A 358 -15.92 34.44 -16.07
C ASN A 358 -16.65 35.55 -16.82
N ASP A 359 -17.89 35.86 -16.43
CA ASP A 359 -18.73 36.93 -17.00
C ASP A 359 -19.37 37.74 -15.86
N ILE A 360 -18.52 38.43 -15.08
CA ILE A 360 -18.97 39.17 -13.92
C ILE A 360 -19.81 40.37 -14.38
N ALA A 361 -21.10 40.27 -14.11
CA ALA A 361 -22.08 41.32 -14.39
C ALA A 361 -22.41 42.14 -13.15
N GLN A 362 -23.26 43.19 -13.34
CA GLN A 362 -23.71 44.03 -12.23
C GLN A 362 -24.46 43.15 -11.17
N ASP A 363 -24.16 43.41 -9.88
CA ASP A 363 -24.72 42.76 -8.70
C ASP A 363 -24.25 41.31 -8.48
N ASP A 364 -23.25 40.80 -9.24
CA ASP A 364 -22.64 39.54 -8.98
C ASP A 364 -21.76 39.58 -7.70
N VAL A 365 -21.85 38.51 -6.91
CA VAL A 365 -21.07 38.37 -5.68
C VAL A 365 -19.75 37.71 -5.97
N LEU A 366 -18.64 38.37 -5.68
CA LEU A 366 -17.28 37.86 -5.86
C LEU A 366 -16.81 36.94 -4.74
N GLY A 367 -17.37 37.13 -3.55
CA GLY A 367 -17.06 36.33 -2.37
C GLY A 367 -17.75 36.83 -1.13
N SER A 368 -17.93 35.97 -0.14
CA SER A 368 -18.68 36.26 1.08
C SER A 368 -18.03 35.69 2.34
N ILE A 369 -18.18 36.39 3.45
CA ILE A 369 -17.94 35.90 4.81
C ILE A 369 -19.25 35.96 5.55
N PHE A 370 -19.78 34.81 5.99
CA PHE A 370 -21.06 34.73 6.69
C PHE A 370 -20.88 34.35 8.16
N PHE A 371 -21.78 34.85 9.00
CA PHE A 371 -21.93 34.53 10.39
C PHE A 371 -23.32 33.97 10.60
N GLN A 372 -23.39 32.73 11.10
CA GLN A 372 -24.62 31.96 11.24
C GLN A 372 -24.57 31.16 12.54
N ALA A 373 -25.66 31.13 13.27
CA ALA A 373 -25.79 30.26 14.43
C ALA A 373 -26.18 28.83 13.99
N PRO A 374 -25.90 27.82 14.79
CA PRO A 374 -26.52 26.51 14.60
C PRO A 374 -28.01 26.59 14.88
N ASP A 375 -28.76 25.56 14.47
CA ASP A 375 -30.19 25.45 14.76
C ASP A 375 -30.44 25.38 16.28
N GLU A 376 -31.21 26.33 16.81
CA GLU A 376 -31.58 26.41 18.25
C GLU A 376 -32.92 25.71 18.53
N GLY A 377 -33.34 24.78 17.72
CA GLY A 377 -34.42 23.82 18.03
C GLY A 377 -35.86 24.27 17.81
N ALA A 378 -36.18 25.55 17.60
CA ALA A 378 -37.54 25.98 17.30
C ALA A 378 -37.58 27.28 16.49
N GLY A 379 -37.71 27.14 15.17
CA GLY A 379 -37.92 28.27 14.25
C GLY A 379 -37.00 28.23 13.05
N THR A 380 -37.45 28.87 11.99
CA THR A 380 -36.69 28.91 10.72
C THR A 380 -35.64 30.01 10.68
N ASP A 381 -35.79 31.02 11.53
CA ASP A 381 -34.92 32.22 11.51
C ASP A 381 -33.52 31.94 12.09
N ALA A 382 -33.43 31.02 13.06
CA ALA A 382 -32.16 30.70 13.73
C ALA A 382 -31.12 30.09 12.76
N VAL A 383 -31.59 29.41 11.72
CA VAL A 383 -30.70 28.78 10.71
C VAL A 383 -30.37 29.69 9.52
N LEU A 384 -30.88 30.93 9.52
CA LEU A 384 -30.57 31.91 8.48
C LEU A 384 -29.20 32.57 8.74
N VAL A 385 -28.58 33.07 7.69
CA VAL A 385 -27.37 33.91 7.81
C VAL A 385 -27.73 35.15 8.61
N ALA A 386 -27.16 35.30 9.80
CA ALA A 386 -27.46 36.41 10.72
C ALA A 386 -26.70 37.68 10.36
N ALA A 387 -25.47 37.54 9.84
CA ALA A 387 -24.66 38.68 9.37
C ALA A 387 -23.68 38.23 8.27
N GLY A 388 -23.15 39.18 7.51
CA GLY A 388 -22.16 38.89 6.49
C GLY A 388 -21.44 40.12 5.95
N ILE A 389 -20.31 39.86 5.29
CA ILE A 389 -19.58 40.81 4.47
C ILE A 389 -19.48 40.22 3.07
N GLU A 390 -19.90 40.99 2.05
CA GLU A 390 -19.82 40.57 0.67
C GLU A 390 -19.12 41.60 -0.19
N ALA A 391 -18.33 41.12 -1.17
CA ALA A 391 -17.86 41.93 -2.26
C ALA A 391 -18.79 41.75 -3.46
N VAL A 392 -19.43 42.81 -3.92
CA VAL A 392 -20.46 42.78 -4.97
C VAL A 392 -20.06 43.74 -6.10
N SER A 393 -20.13 43.27 -7.34
CA SER A 393 -19.83 44.09 -8.51
C SER A 393 -20.79 45.25 -8.65
N GLU A 394 -20.32 46.43 -9.04
CA GLU A 394 -21.14 47.61 -9.33
C GLU A 394 -21.49 47.74 -10.83
N GLY A 395 -20.97 46.88 -11.66
CA GLY A 395 -21.20 46.81 -13.09
C GLY A 395 -20.42 45.67 -13.73
N ASP A 396 -20.55 45.50 -15.03
CA ASP A 396 -19.85 44.47 -15.77
C ASP A 396 -18.32 44.69 -15.68
N PHE A 397 -17.61 43.62 -15.36
CA PHE A 397 -16.15 43.68 -15.33
C PHE A 397 -15.57 43.68 -16.73
N SER A 398 -14.50 44.43 -16.91
CA SER A 398 -13.82 44.57 -18.19
C SER A 398 -12.32 44.83 -17.99
N ALA A 399 -11.59 44.98 -19.08
CA ALA A 399 -10.16 45.34 -19.02
C ALA A 399 -9.89 46.70 -18.31
N SER A 400 -10.90 47.55 -18.16
CA SER A 400 -10.81 48.89 -17.56
C SER A 400 -11.73 49.09 -16.35
N SER A 401 -12.48 48.10 -15.93
CA SER A 401 -13.42 48.21 -14.81
C SER A 401 -13.46 46.92 -13.98
N ASN A 402 -13.22 47.06 -12.70
CA ASN A 402 -13.48 46.07 -11.66
C ASN A 402 -14.20 46.75 -10.48
N ALA A 403 -15.11 47.68 -10.79
CA ALA A 403 -15.84 48.42 -9.76
C ALA A 403 -16.62 47.48 -8.85
N THR A 404 -16.32 47.54 -7.57
CA THR A 404 -16.86 46.61 -6.55
C THR A 404 -17.20 47.38 -5.28
N LYS A 405 -18.36 47.12 -4.74
CA LYS A 405 -18.74 47.59 -3.38
C LYS A 405 -18.53 46.48 -2.33
N LEU A 406 -18.17 46.91 -1.11
CA LEU A 406 -18.28 46.07 0.07
C LEU A 406 -19.63 46.28 0.75
N SER A 407 -20.38 45.23 0.95
CA SER A 407 -21.68 45.22 1.60
C SER A 407 -21.63 44.52 2.96
N PHE A 408 -22.03 45.25 4.00
CA PHE A 408 -22.17 44.72 5.36
C PHE A 408 -23.63 44.42 5.63
N LYS A 409 -23.93 43.18 5.91
CA LYS A 409 -25.26 42.63 6.05
C LYS A 409 -25.56 42.27 7.50
N THR A 410 -26.76 42.58 7.98
CA THR A 410 -27.30 42.07 9.24
C THR A 410 -28.79 41.72 9.09
N GLY A 411 -29.24 40.70 9.84
CA GLY A 411 -30.64 40.31 9.96
C GLY A 411 -31.21 40.59 11.36
N ALA A 412 -32.49 40.67 11.47
CA ALA A 412 -33.21 40.70 12.76
C ALA A 412 -34.04 39.43 12.97
N SER A 413 -34.94 39.13 12.04
CA SER A 413 -35.78 37.93 11.99
C SER A 413 -35.92 37.38 10.58
N GLU A 414 -35.04 37.79 9.69
CA GLU A 414 -34.92 37.38 8.29
C GLU A 414 -33.43 37.14 7.96
N ALA A 415 -33.17 36.57 6.78
CA ALA A 415 -31.81 36.50 6.26
C ALA A 415 -31.16 37.87 6.20
N ALA A 416 -29.89 37.97 6.55
CA ALA A 416 -29.14 39.22 6.57
C ALA A 416 -29.18 39.96 5.22
N THR A 417 -29.58 41.22 5.30
CA THR A 417 -29.62 42.14 4.16
C THR A 417 -28.61 43.27 4.32
N SER A 418 -28.21 43.90 3.21
CA SER A 418 -27.25 45.01 3.23
C SER A 418 -27.79 46.17 4.06
N LYS A 419 -27.00 46.64 5.01
CA LYS A 419 -27.34 47.81 5.86
C LYS A 419 -26.31 48.92 5.68
N LEU A 420 -25.08 48.60 5.34
CA LEU A 420 -23.98 49.54 5.11
C LEU A 420 -23.21 49.11 3.86
N GLU A 421 -22.90 50.01 2.98
CA GLU A 421 -22.10 49.79 1.78
C GLU A 421 -20.98 50.81 1.64
N LEU A 422 -19.82 50.32 1.17
CA LEU A 422 -18.72 51.17 0.70
C LEU A 422 -18.54 50.92 -0.80
N SER A 423 -18.85 51.93 -1.63
CA SER A 423 -18.76 51.81 -3.08
C SER A 423 -17.31 51.92 -3.59
N SER A 424 -17.08 51.54 -4.83
CA SER A 424 -15.80 51.72 -5.51
C SER A 424 -15.37 53.19 -5.63
N GLY A 425 -16.33 54.13 -5.61
CA GLY A 425 -16.10 55.56 -5.57
C GLY A 425 -15.78 56.13 -4.18
N GLY A 426 -15.72 55.29 -3.15
CA GLY A 426 -15.45 55.69 -1.76
C GLY A 426 -16.66 56.27 -1.00
N ASN A 427 -17.88 56.11 -1.53
CA ASN A 427 -19.08 56.57 -0.83
C ASN A 427 -19.52 55.55 0.21
N LEU A 428 -19.84 56.03 1.43
CA LEU A 428 -20.39 55.23 2.48
C LEU A 428 -21.91 55.43 2.55
N SER A 429 -22.68 54.37 2.38
CA SER A 429 -24.15 54.40 2.30
C SER A 429 -24.75 53.61 3.49
N LEU A 430 -25.57 54.27 4.29
CA LEU A 430 -26.45 53.66 5.28
C LEU A 430 -27.81 53.43 4.60
N LEU A 431 -28.20 52.19 4.39
CA LEU A 431 -29.33 51.81 3.51
C LEU A 431 -30.70 51.72 4.23
N THR A 432 -30.71 51.88 5.55
CA THR A 432 -31.93 51.75 6.32
C THR A 432 -32.47 53.14 6.67
N ASP A 433 -33.79 53.36 6.42
CA ASP A 433 -34.48 54.53 6.90
C ASP A 433 -34.33 54.64 8.43
N THR A 434 -34.14 55.83 8.96
CA THR A 434 -33.86 56.09 10.38
C THR A 434 -32.56 55.54 10.90
N ALA A 435 -31.62 55.16 9.97
CA ALA A 435 -30.28 54.74 10.41
C ALA A 435 -29.56 55.82 11.22
N GLU A 436 -28.81 55.43 12.20
CA GLU A 436 -28.09 56.32 13.14
C GLU A 436 -26.58 56.04 13.11
N ILE A 437 -25.78 57.07 13.08
CA ILE A 437 -24.37 57.03 13.49
C ILE A 437 -24.29 57.54 14.90
N LYS A 438 -23.90 56.66 15.85
CA LYS A 438 -23.83 56.97 17.28
C LYS A 438 -22.39 57.27 17.66
N PHE A 439 -22.21 58.24 18.55
CA PHE A 439 -20.93 58.65 19.10
C PHE A 439 -20.91 58.54 20.62
N GLY A 440 -19.76 58.18 21.18
CA GLY A 440 -19.55 57.95 22.59
C GLY A 440 -19.87 56.51 23.03
N ALA A 441 -19.23 56.06 24.14
CA ALA A 441 -19.41 54.73 24.70
C ALA A 441 -20.87 54.42 25.04
N ASP A 442 -21.58 55.49 25.56
CA ASP A 442 -22.99 55.42 25.96
C ASP A 442 -23.92 55.91 24.85
N SER A 443 -23.39 56.14 23.62
CA SER A 443 -24.18 56.61 22.47
C SER A 443 -24.86 57.97 22.77
N GLU A 444 -24.19 58.88 23.45
CA GLU A 444 -24.76 60.14 23.95
C GLU A 444 -25.20 61.05 22.79
N VAL A 445 -24.51 60.98 21.63
CA VAL A 445 -24.83 61.81 20.47
C VAL A 445 -25.07 60.90 19.26
N SER A 446 -26.11 61.18 18.49
CA SER A 446 -26.38 60.51 17.24
C SER A 446 -26.65 61.48 16.09
N LEU A 447 -26.16 61.07 14.91
CA LEU A 447 -26.56 61.67 13.62
C LEU A 447 -27.53 60.72 12.96
N ILE A 448 -28.75 61.15 12.76
CA ILE A 448 -29.89 60.28 12.37
C ILE A 448 -30.33 60.72 10.97
N HIS A 449 -30.54 59.74 10.05
CA HIS A 449 -31.33 59.92 8.86
C HIS A 449 -32.79 60.19 9.23
N TYR A 450 -33.29 61.37 8.97
CA TYR A 450 -34.69 61.75 9.21
C TYR A 450 -35.44 61.63 7.91
N HIS A 451 -36.15 60.55 7.73
CA HIS A 451 -36.83 60.19 6.48
C HIS A 451 -37.50 61.39 5.81
N ASP A 452 -37.16 61.57 4.50
CA ASP A 452 -37.63 62.67 3.62
C ASP A 452 -37.27 64.12 4.11
N ASN A 453 -36.60 64.25 5.26
CA ASN A 453 -36.36 65.61 5.86
C ASN A 453 -34.89 65.93 6.10
N GLY A 454 -33.93 65.02 5.87
CA GLY A 454 -32.52 65.29 5.97
C GLY A 454 -31.85 64.64 7.21
N LEU A 455 -30.88 65.35 7.82
CA LEU A 455 -30.10 64.83 8.95
C LEU A 455 -30.50 65.53 10.27
N LYS A 456 -30.60 64.78 11.34
CA LYS A 456 -30.85 65.26 12.67
C LYS A 456 -29.67 64.94 13.60
N LEU A 457 -29.06 65.97 14.18
CA LEU A 457 -28.13 65.84 15.29
C LEU A 457 -28.90 65.81 16.61
N LYS A 458 -28.71 64.74 17.40
CA LYS A 458 -29.49 64.48 18.60
C LYS A 458 -28.55 64.10 19.76
N THR A 459 -28.75 64.68 20.96
CA THR A 459 -28.28 64.07 22.21
C THR A 459 -29.28 63.06 22.71
N ASN A 460 -28.77 61.91 23.18
CA ASN A 460 -29.58 60.84 23.78
C ASN A 460 -29.60 60.93 25.31
N ALA A 461 -28.79 61.79 25.89
CA ALA A 461 -28.79 62.06 27.35
C ALA A 461 -30.09 62.78 27.77
N THR A 462 -30.65 62.47 28.92
CA THR A 462 -31.95 62.98 29.44
C THR A 462 -31.80 63.86 30.67
N GLY A 463 -30.54 64.16 31.11
CA GLY A 463 -30.31 65.04 32.25
C GLY A 463 -30.55 66.50 31.98
N ASP A 464 -30.66 67.29 33.03
CA ASP A 464 -30.71 68.75 32.87
C ASP A 464 -29.39 69.25 32.23
N ASP A 465 -29.48 70.35 31.46
CA ASP A 465 -28.35 70.92 30.73
C ASP A 465 -27.72 70.03 29.62
N THR A 466 -28.42 69.01 29.14
CA THR A 466 -27.99 68.19 27.98
C THR A 466 -28.57 68.76 26.66
N PHE A 467 -27.70 69.10 25.74
CA PHE A 467 -28.09 69.63 24.40
C PHE A 467 -27.08 69.18 23.32
N PRO A 468 -27.54 68.96 22.07
CA PRO A 468 -26.61 68.73 20.97
C PRO A 468 -25.93 70.06 20.63
N SER A 469 -24.61 70.02 20.31
CA SER A 469 -23.88 71.17 19.82
C SER A 469 -23.19 70.84 18.49
N LEU A 470 -23.20 71.80 17.57
CA LEU A 470 -22.37 71.73 16.36
C LEU A 470 -21.34 72.85 16.47
N THR A 471 -20.08 72.52 16.61
CA THR A 471 -18.98 73.48 16.68
C THR A 471 -18.26 73.46 15.34
N LEU A 472 -18.20 74.62 14.70
CA LEU A 472 -17.38 74.89 13.54
C LEU A 472 -16.12 75.58 13.98
N GLN A 473 -14.96 74.94 13.89
CA GLN A 473 -13.69 75.44 14.38
C GLN A 473 -12.64 75.44 13.29
N THR A 474 -12.06 76.60 12.99
CA THR A 474 -10.91 76.69 12.12
C THR A 474 -9.67 76.11 12.79
N GLY A 475 -8.74 75.52 11.99
CA GLY A 475 -7.41 75.11 12.42
C GLY A 475 -6.37 76.24 12.37
N GLN A 476 -6.76 77.47 11.99
CA GLN A 476 -5.87 78.61 11.91
C GLN A 476 -5.41 79.03 13.34
N THR A 477 -4.12 79.23 13.51
CA THR A 477 -3.52 79.56 14.83
C THR A 477 -3.20 81.06 14.98
N ASP A 478 -3.38 81.84 13.91
CA ASP A 478 -3.19 83.27 13.93
C ASP A 478 -4.48 83.94 13.37
N ILE A 479 -5.42 84.15 14.25
CA ILE A 479 -6.73 84.74 13.94
C ILE A 479 -6.60 86.27 13.96
N GLN A 480 -6.92 86.88 12.81
CA GLN A 480 -6.87 88.33 12.65
C GLN A 480 -8.27 88.94 12.45
N GLN A 481 -8.36 90.24 12.46
CA GLN A 481 -9.62 90.96 12.14
C GLN A 481 -10.17 90.51 10.82
N ASP A 482 -11.46 90.24 10.74
CA ASP A 482 -12.21 89.80 9.57
C ASP A 482 -11.93 88.34 9.13
N ASP A 483 -11.20 87.54 9.92
CA ASP A 483 -11.06 86.08 9.65
C ASP A 483 -12.36 85.30 9.95
N THR A 484 -12.76 84.47 9.01
CA THR A 484 -13.93 83.59 9.17
C THR A 484 -13.55 82.36 10.03
N LEU A 485 -14.22 82.16 11.13
CA LEU A 485 -14.01 81.02 12.06
C LEU A 485 -14.75 79.79 11.64
N GLY A 486 -15.84 79.94 10.88
CA GLY A 486 -16.68 78.86 10.35
C GLY A 486 -17.93 79.49 9.73
N ARG A 487 -18.59 78.76 8.80
CA ARG A 487 -19.79 79.28 8.15
C ARG A 487 -20.85 78.20 7.94
N ILE A 488 -22.09 78.62 7.93
CA ILE A 488 -23.26 77.85 7.46
C ILE A 488 -23.83 78.55 6.26
N GLN A 489 -23.89 77.87 5.11
CA GLN A 489 -24.33 78.42 3.83
C GLN A 489 -25.64 77.77 3.38
N PHE A 490 -26.54 78.59 2.81
CA PHE A 490 -27.80 78.15 2.21
C PHE A 490 -27.69 78.43 0.68
N GLN A 491 -27.77 77.36 -0.11
CA GLN A 491 -27.61 77.45 -1.55
C GLN A 491 -28.68 76.59 -2.24
N ALA A 492 -29.27 77.10 -3.26
CA ALA A 492 -30.18 76.35 -4.12
C ALA A 492 -29.37 75.52 -5.13
N PRO A 493 -29.85 74.35 -5.62
CA PRO A 493 -29.24 73.66 -6.76
C PRO A 493 -29.36 74.50 -8.03
N ASP A 494 -28.54 74.18 -9.06
CA ASP A 494 -28.63 74.80 -10.35
C ASP A 494 -29.96 74.53 -11.03
N GLU A 495 -30.74 75.55 -11.36
CA GLU A 495 -32.04 75.50 -12.03
C GLU A 495 -31.96 75.58 -13.54
N GLY A 496 -30.79 75.32 -14.14
CA GLY A 496 -30.62 75.11 -15.58
C GLY A 496 -30.49 76.37 -16.46
N THR A 497 -30.83 77.55 -16.03
CA THR A 497 -30.64 78.77 -16.80
C THR A 497 -30.36 80.00 -15.89
N GLY A 498 -29.10 80.35 -15.79
CA GLY A 498 -28.66 81.54 -15.10
C GLY A 498 -27.53 81.29 -14.14
N THR A 499 -26.61 82.23 -14.01
CA THR A 499 -25.45 82.10 -13.11
C THR A 499 -25.76 82.40 -11.65
N ASP A 500 -26.90 83.03 -11.37
CA ASP A 500 -27.27 83.44 -10.02
C ASP A 500 -27.86 82.31 -9.19
N ALA A 501 -28.44 81.30 -9.78
CA ALA A 501 -29.04 80.18 -9.11
C ALA A 501 -28.05 79.30 -8.34
N ILE A 502 -26.83 79.28 -8.76
CA ILE A 502 -25.74 78.54 -8.13
C ILE A 502 -24.95 79.33 -7.06
N LEU A 503 -25.33 80.57 -6.81
CA LEU A 503 -24.69 81.42 -5.79
C LEU A 503 -25.27 81.10 -4.41
N ILE A 504 -24.46 81.36 -3.42
CA ILE A 504 -24.92 81.21 -2.00
C ILE A 504 -25.99 82.31 -1.77
N ALA A 505 -27.21 81.85 -1.42
CA ALA A 505 -28.34 82.70 -1.20
C ALA A 505 -28.34 83.39 0.20
N ALA A 506 -27.81 82.70 1.17
CA ALA A 506 -27.61 83.18 2.54
C ALA A 506 -26.51 82.39 3.24
N GLU A 507 -25.86 83.02 4.21
CA GLU A 507 -24.89 82.38 5.09
C GLU A 507 -24.89 83.03 6.48
N ILE A 508 -24.38 82.19 7.46
CA ILE A 508 -24.05 82.62 8.81
C ILE A 508 -22.55 82.38 8.99
N GLU A 509 -21.80 83.45 9.23
CA GLU A 509 -20.38 83.40 9.53
C GLU A 509 -20.06 83.60 10.99
#